data_f1f9bd222d3a58529e567602bf23b7b6
#
_entry.id   f1f9bd222d3a58529e567602bf23b7b6
#
_cell.length_a   1.000
_cell.length_b   1.000
_cell.length_c   1.000
_cell.angle_alpha   90.00
_cell.angle_beta   90.00
_cell.angle_gamma   90.00
#
_symmetry.space_group_name_H-M   'P 1'
#
loop_
_entity.id
_entity.type
_entity.pdbx_description
1 polymer ?
#
loop_
_entity_poly.entity_id
_entity_poly.type
_entity_poly.pdbx_seq_one_letter_code
_entity_poly.pdbx_strand_id
1 'polypeptide(L)'
;MAKVSLEKDKIKFLLVEGVHQKAIDSLRAAGYTNIEFHKGALDTEELKASIRDAHFIGLRSRTHLTEDVIAAAEKLVAIGCFCIGTNQVDLNAAAKRGIPVFNAPFSNTRSVAELVIGELLLLLRGIPEANAKAHRGVWNKLAAGSYEARGKKLGIIGYGHIGTQLGILAESLGMHVYFYDIESKLPLGNATQVQHLSDLLNMSDVVSLHVPENASTKNMMGAEELALMKPGSLLINAARGTVVDIPALCDALKRKHLAGAAIDVFPTEPATNSDPFTSPLCEFDNVILTPHIGGSTQEAQENIGLEVAGKLSKYSDNGSTLSAVNFPEVSLPLHGGRRLLHIHENRPGVLTAINQIFAEQGVNIAAQYLQTNSQMGYVVIDIEADEDVAEKALQSMKAIQGTIRARLLY
;
A
#
# COMPACT_ATOMS: atom_id res chain seq x y z
N MET A 1 -9.32 40.17 4.31
CA MET A 1 -8.62 38.87 4.25
C MET A 1 -9.61 37.88 3.69
N ALA A 2 -9.32 37.23 2.59
CA ALA A 2 -10.18 36.18 2.04
C ALA A 2 -10.37 35.08 3.09
N LYS A 3 -11.62 34.74 3.41
CA LYS A 3 -11.90 33.62 4.30
C LYS A 3 -11.60 32.32 3.56
N VAL A 4 -10.62 31.55 4.00
CA VAL A 4 -10.43 30.17 3.56
C VAL A 4 -11.60 29.31 4.03
N SER A 5 -11.94 28.26 3.30
CA SER A 5 -13.08 27.35 3.60
C SER A 5 -13.02 26.84 5.04
N LEU A 6 -11.81 26.56 5.53
CA LEU A 6 -11.46 26.34 6.93
C LEU A 6 -9.98 26.64 7.09
N GLU A 7 -9.64 27.48 8.05
CA GLU A 7 -8.21 27.80 8.34
C GLU A 7 -7.48 26.52 8.75
N LYS A 8 -6.23 26.35 8.28
CA LYS A 8 -5.45 25.12 8.46
C LYS A 8 -5.25 24.72 9.92
N ASP A 9 -5.18 25.70 10.82
CA ASP A 9 -5.09 25.47 12.28
C ASP A 9 -6.37 24.92 12.91
N LYS A 10 -7.51 25.05 12.23
CA LYS A 10 -8.81 24.49 12.63
C LYS A 10 -9.05 23.08 12.06
N ILE A 11 -8.25 22.66 11.06
CA ILE A 11 -8.33 21.35 10.47
C ILE A 11 -7.66 20.31 11.39
N LYS A 12 -8.48 19.44 11.99
CA LYS A 12 -7.98 18.44 12.94
C LYS A 12 -7.51 17.19 12.21
N PHE A 13 -6.26 16.79 12.47
CA PHE A 13 -5.68 15.52 12.10
C PHE A 13 -5.63 14.61 13.33
N LEU A 14 -6.22 13.43 13.24
CA LEU A 14 -6.10 12.35 14.21
C LEU A 14 -5.09 11.32 13.68
N LEU A 15 -3.93 11.19 14.31
CA LEU A 15 -2.89 10.24 13.92
C LEU A 15 -2.74 9.17 15.01
N VAL A 16 -2.93 7.91 14.66
CA VAL A 16 -2.86 6.79 15.61
C VAL A 16 -1.76 5.80 15.24
N GLU A 17 -1.46 4.87 16.12
CA GLU A 17 -0.48 3.79 15.93
C GLU A 17 0.99 4.27 15.75
N GLY A 18 1.35 5.39 16.34
CA GLY A 18 2.74 5.86 16.29
C GLY A 18 3.22 6.15 14.87
N VAL A 19 2.40 6.81 14.05
CA VAL A 19 2.82 7.35 12.74
C VAL A 19 4.14 8.11 12.90
N HIS A 20 5.06 7.94 11.95
CA HIS A 20 6.41 8.47 12.05
C HIS A 20 6.44 10.00 12.22
N GLN A 21 7.35 10.51 13.06
CA GLN A 21 7.45 11.94 13.41
C GLN A 21 7.56 12.85 12.19
N LYS A 22 8.23 12.41 11.13
CA LYS A 22 8.36 13.17 9.87
C LYS A 22 7.02 13.47 9.20
N ALA A 23 6.00 12.63 9.39
CA ALA A 23 4.64 12.93 8.91
C ALA A 23 4.06 14.13 9.65
N ILE A 24 4.22 14.17 10.98
CA ILE A 24 3.77 15.29 11.82
C ILE A 24 4.50 16.58 11.43
N ASP A 25 5.82 16.49 11.26
CA ASP A 25 6.65 17.63 10.88
C ASP A 25 6.25 18.17 9.49
N SER A 26 5.97 17.28 8.55
CA SER A 26 5.49 17.62 7.20
C SER A 26 4.13 18.32 7.24
N LEU A 27 3.18 17.81 8.02
CA LEU A 27 1.86 18.44 8.21
C LEU A 27 1.99 19.82 8.86
N ARG A 28 2.84 19.98 9.88
CA ARG A 28 3.11 21.28 10.52
C ARG A 28 3.75 22.26 9.56
N ALA A 29 4.72 21.82 8.78
CA ALA A 29 5.35 22.66 7.74
C ALA A 29 4.34 23.11 6.67
N ALA A 30 3.31 22.31 6.38
CA ALA A 30 2.20 22.67 5.51
C ALA A 30 1.15 23.57 6.17
N GLY A 31 1.30 23.91 7.47
CA GLY A 31 0.45 24.83 8.22
C GLY A 31 -0.63 24.17 9.09
N TYR A 32 -0.67 22.83 9.16
CA TYR A 32 -1.63 22.10 10.00
C TYR A 32 -1.08 21.95 11.41
N THR A 33 -1.64 22.67 12.37
CA THR A 33 -1.16 22.69 13.77
C THR A 33 -2.04 21.88 14.72
N ASN A 34 -3.30 21.64 14.36
CA ASN A 34 -4.25 20.87 15.17
C ASN A 34 -4.09 19.37 14.91
N ILE A 35 -3.08 18.76 15.53
CA ILE A 35 -2.73 17.34 15.36
C ILE A 35 -2.84 16.64 16.70
N GLU A 36 -3.81 15.73 16.80
CA GLU A 36 -3.96 14.75 17.89
C GLU A 36 -3.17 13.49 17.53
N PHE A 37 -2.25 13.08 18.39
CA PHE A 37 -1.33 11.98 18.12
C PHE A 37 -1.37 10.93 19.23
N HIS A 38 -1.55 9.66 18.85
CA HIS A 38 -1.53 8.51 19.74
C HIS A 38 -0.43 7.52 19.32
N LYS A 39 0.38 7.06 20.30
CA LYS A 39 1.46 6.09 20.03
C LYS A 39 0.93 4.68 19.75
N GLY A 40 -0.25 4.34 20.28
CA GLY A 40 -0.92 3.04 20.09
C GLY A 40 -2.13 3.14 19.16
N ALA A 41 -2.72 1.98 18.87
CA ALA A 41 -4.08 1.89 18.38
C ALA A 41 -5.05 2.27 19.51
N LEU A 42 -6.17 2.88 19.16
CA LEU A 42 -7.27 3.16 20.09
C LEU A 42 -8.25 1.97 20.06
N ASP A 43 -8.92 1.73 21.18
CA ASP A 43 -10.07 0.82 21.15
C ASP A 43 -11.23 1.42 20.34
N THR A 44 -12.23 0.60 20.02
CA THR A 44 -13.32 1.01 19.11
C THR A 44 -14.12 2.21 19.64
N GLU A 45 -14.36 2.29 20.94
CA GLU A 45 -15.18 3.37 21.51
C GLU A 45 -14.35 4.67 21.65
N GLU A 46 -13.09 4.56 22.04
CA GLU A 46 -12.16 5.70 22.05
C GLU A 46 -11.96 6.24 20.62
N LEU A 47 -11.81 5.33 19.63
CA LEU A 47 -11.68 5.71 18.23
C LEU A 47 -12.92 6.45 17.71
N LYS A 48 -14.14 5.95 18.00
CA LYS A 48 -15.39 6.61 17.62
C LYS A 48 -15.54 8.00 18.28
N ALA A 49 -15.08 8.14 19.51
CA ALA A 49 -15.11 9.43 20.20
C ALA A 49 -14.13 10.43 19.57
N SER A 50 -12.88 10.01 19.31
CA SER A 50 -11.82 10.88 18.78
C SER A 50 -12.02 11.24 17.31
N ILE A 51 -12.59 10.33 16.49
CA ILE A 51 -12.80 10.55 15.06
C ILE A 51 -13.98 11.47 14.74
N ARG A 52 -14.91 11.64 15.68
CA ARG A 52 -16.15 12.40 15.47
C ARG A 52 -15.89 13.79 14.89
N ASP A 53 -14.94 14.53 15.43
CA ASP A 53 -14.60 15.89 15.03
C ASP A 53 -13.33 15.99 14.17
N ALA A 54 -12.68 14.86 13.87
CA ALA A 54 -11.50 14.82 13.03
C ALA A 54 -11.86 15.05 11.55
N HIS A 55 -11.04 15.88 10.88
CA HIS A 55 -11.15 16.11 9.44
C HIS A 55 -10.31 15.10 8.64
N PHE A 56 -9.19 14.68 9.19
CA PHE A 56 -8.30 13.66 8.64
C PHE A 56 -7.95 12.63 9.69
N ILE A 57 -7.90 11.37 9.32
CA ILE A 57 -7.34 10.32 10.15
C ILE A 57 -6.15 9.67 9.46
N GLY A 58 -5.07 9.45 10.20
CA GLY A 58 -3.92 8.65 9.79
C GLY A 58 -3.77 7.44 10.69
N LEU A 59 -3.71 6.24 10.09
CA LEU A 59 -3.60 4.97 10.79
C LEU A 59 -2.57 4.06 10.12
N ARG A 60 -2.19 2.98 10.78
CA ARG A 60 -1.34 1.93 10.19
C ARG A 60 -2.18 0.66 9.95
N SER A 61 -1.70 -0.49 10.41
CA SER A 61 -2.30 -1.79 10.07
C SER A 61 -3.22 -2.38 11.15
N ARG A 62 -3.25 -1.82 12.37
CA ARG A 62 -3.99 -2.40 13.51
C ARG A 62 -5.35 -1.76 13.75
N THR A 63 -5.51 -0.47 13.45
CA THR A 63 -6.77 0.24 13.64
C THR A 63 -7.70 -0.07 12.48
N HIS A 64 -8.90 -0.57 12.79
CA HIS A 64 -9.89 -0.90 11.80
C HIS A 64 -10.95 0.21 11.67
N LEU A 65 -11.09 0.77 10.48
CA LEU A 65 -12.15 1.70 10.12
C LEU A 65 -13.29 0.93 9.44
N THR A 66 -14.13 0.34 10.25
CA THR A 66 -15.34 -0.35 9.83
C THR A 66 -16.45 0.66 9.46
N GLU A 67 -17.55 0.20 8.82
CA GLU A 67 -18.64 1.07 8.40
C GLU A 67 -19.21 1.89 9.57
N ASP A 68 -19.35 1.29 10.76
CA ASP A 68 -19.88 1.96 11.96
C ASP A 68 -18.91 3.01 12.54
N VAL A 69 -17.60 2.77 12.48
CA VAL A 69 -16.58 3.76 12.86
C VAL A 69 -16.57 4.94 11.88
N ILE A 70 -16.63 4.65 10.57
CA ILE A 70 -16.70 5.68 9.53
C ILE A 70 -18.01 6.48 9.68
N ALA A 71 -19.12 5.83 10.04
CA ALA A 71 -20.42 6.51 10.27
C ALA A 71 -20.34 7.50 11.43
N ALA A 72 -19.58 7.22 12.50
CA ALA A 72 -19.38 8.11 13.64
C ALA A 72 -18.54 9.36 13.30
N ALA A 73 -17.77 9.34 12.22
CA ALA A 73 -16.88 10.43 11.80
C ALA A 73 -17.64 11.55 11.07
N GLU A 74 -18.18 12.51 11.81
CA GLU A 74 -19.08 13.55 11.26
C GLU A 74 -18.38 14.51 10.27
N LYS A 75 -17.09 14.82 10.52
CA LYS A 75 -16.33 15.82 9.76
C LYS A 75 -15.27 15.23 8.84
N LEU A 76 -15.14 13.91 8.79
CA LEU A 76 -14.03 13.26 8.10
C LEU A 76 -14.03 13.59 6.60
N VAL A 77 -12.87 14.02 6.11
CA VAL A 77 -12.62 14.46 4.74
C VAL A 77 -11.80 13.46 3.95
N ALA A 78 -10.78 12.85 4.58
CA ALA A 78 -9.97 11.81 3.98
C ALA A 78 -9.32 10.90 5.03
N ILE A 79 -8.90 9.72 4.59
CA ILE A 79 -8.21 8.70 5.39
C ILE A 79 -6.82 8.47 4.80
N GLY A 80 -5.79 8.41 5.66
CA GLY A 80 -4.43 8.06 5.31
C GLY A 80 -4.00 6.75 5.96
N CYS A 81 -3.71 5.73 5.16
CA CYS A 81 -3.09 4.49 5.60
C CYS A 81 -1.58 4.66 5.52
N PHE A 82 -0.90 4.81 6.67
CA PHE A 82 0.56 4.92 6.75
C PHE A 82 1.22 3.54 6.62
N CYS A 83 0.87 2.83 5.54
CA CYS A 83 1.33 1.50 5.15
C CYS A 83 0.95 1.23 3.68
N ILE A 84 1.27 0.04 3.17
CA ILE A 84 0.87 -0.37 1.81
C ILE A 84 -0.58 -0.84 1.79
N GLY A 85 -0.96 -1.74 2.72
CA GLY A 85 -2.29 -2.35 2.78
C GLY A 85 -3.38 -1.35 3.17
N THR A 86 -4.60 -1.60 2.70
CA THR A 86 -5.80 -0.82 3.02
C THR A 86 -6.96 -1.70 3.48
N ASN A 87 -6.70 -2.98 3.73
CA ASN A 87 -7.68 -3.96 4.17
C ASN A 87 -8.28 -3.67 5.57
N GLN A 88 -7.63 -2.83 6.36
CA GLN A 88 -8.14 -2.32 7.64
C GLN A 88 -9.18 -1.19 7.50
N VAL A 89 -9.47 -0.73 6.28
CA VAL A 89 -10.47 0.32 6.01
C VAL A 89 -11.58 -0.24 5.14
N ASP A 90 -12.84 -0.04 5.53
CA ASP A 90 -13.98 -0.29 4.64
C ASP A 90 -14.00 0.76 3.53
N LEU A 91 -13.39 0.40 2.40
CA LEU A 91 -13.25 1.28 1.23
C LEU A 91 -14.60 1.66 0.63
N ASN A 92 -15.59 0.75 0.68
CA ASN A 92 -16.92 0.99 0.15
C ASN A 92 -17.70 1.98 1.03
N ALA A 93 -17.64 1.81 2.36
CA ALA A 93 -18.25 2.75 3.30
C ALA A 93 -17.64 4.15 3.18
N ALA A 94 -16.32 4.25 3.04
CA ALA A 94 -15.62 5.51 2.81
C ALA A 94 -16.06 6.15 1.48
N ALA A 95 -16.11 5.38 0.38
CA ALA A 95 -16.52 5.86 -0.93
C ALA A 95 -17.95 6.40 -0.95
N LYS A 96 -18.91 5.68 -0.34
CA LYS A 96 -20.32 6.11 -0.20
C LYS A 96 -20.48 7.46 0.53
N ARG A 97 -19.52 7.83 1.36
CA ARG A 97 -19.50 9.11 2.08
C ARG A 97 -18.62 10.18 1.41
N GLY A 98 -18.08 9.89 0.24
CA GLY A 98 -17.20 10.80 -0.48
C GLY A 98 -15.87 11.05 0.26
N ILE A 99 -15.30 10.00 0.87
CA ILE A 99 -14.05 10.06 1.65
C ILE A 99 -12.98 9.26 0.89
N PRO A 100 -11.99 9.93 0.26
CA PRO A 100 -10.88 9.24 -0.36
C PRO A 100 -9.94 8.62 0.68
N VAL A 101 -9.38 7.48 0.32
CA VAL A 101 -8.40 6.73 1.12
C VAL A 101 -7.08 6.73 0.38
N PHE A 102 -6.02 7.17 1.05
CA PHE A 102 -4.66 7.21 0.54
C PHE A 102 -3.77 6.22 1.29
N ASN A 103 -2.79 5.66 0.60
CA ASN A 103 -1.77 4.79 1.18
C ASN A 103 -0.38 5.13 0.62
N ALA A 104 0.64 4.37 1.05
CA ALA A 104 2.01 4.49 0.54
C ALA A 104 2.44 3.17 -0.13
N PRO A 105 2.04 2.92 -1.39
CA PRO A 105 2.24 1.63 -2.03
C PRO A 105 3.71 1.34 -2.41
N PHE A 106 4.60 2.35 -2.43
CA PHE A 106 5.94 2.22 -2.99
C PHE A 106 7.08 2.63 -2.04
N SER A 107 6.77 3.26 -0.92
CA SER A 107 7.77 3.84 -0.01
C SER A 107 8.66 2.83 0.70
N ASN A 108 8.32 1.55 0.72
CA ASN A 108 9.12 0.46 1.29
C ASN A 108 9.74 -0.47 0.23
N THR A 109 9.62 -0.14 -1.05
CA THR A 109 10.11 -0.97 -2.16
C THR A 109 11.55 -1.41 -1.96
N ARG A 110 12.44 -0.48 -1.62
CA ARG A 110 13.86 -0.74 -1.41
C ARG A 110 14.11 -1.66 -0.21
N SER A 111 13.41 -1.43 0.89
CA SER A 111 13.56 -2.21 2.12
C SER A 111 13.22 -3.69 1.90
N VAL A 112 12.11 -3.98 1.21
CA VAL A 112 11.72 -5.36 0.88
C VAL A 112 12.74 -6.00 -0.06
N ALA A 113 13.19 -5.29 -1.09
CA ALA A 113 14.18 -5.83 -2.03
C ALA A 113 15.52 -6.15 -1.34
N GLU A 114 15.95 -5.33 -0.40
CA GLU A 114 17.17 -5.58 0.39
C GLU A 114 17.03 -6.74 1.36
N LEU A 115 15.87 -6.88 2.03
CA LEU A 115 15.60 -8.07 2.87
C LEU A 115 15.72 -9.34 2.03
N VAL A 116 15.04 -9.40 0.88
CA VAL A 116 15.07 -10.56 -0.02
C VAL A 116 16.47 -10.90 -0.50
N ILE A 117 17.30 -9.90 -0.85
CA ILE A 117 18.72 -10.13 -1.18
C ILE A 117 19.49 -10.70 0.00
N GLY A 118 19.28 -10.18 1.20
CA GLY A 118 19.90 -10.70 2.42
C GLY A 118 19.53 -12.17 2.66
N GLU A 119 18.23 -12.50 2.62
CA GLU A 119 17.69 -13.85 2.77
C GLU A 119 18.23 -14.81 1.70
N LEU A 120 18.24 -14.37 0.44
CA LEU A 120 18.80 -15.11 -0.70
C LEU A 120 20.24 -15.52 -0.43
N LEU A 121 21.10 -14.59 -0.02
CA LEU A 121 22.50 -14.85 0.26
C LEU A 121 22.69 -15.80 1.47
N LEU A 122 21.90 -15.60 2.52
CA LEU A 122 21.90 -16.47 3.71
C LEU A 122 21.50 -17.90 3.36
N LEU A 123 20.44 -18.08 2.55
CA LEU A 123 19.94 -19.38 2.11
C LEU A 123 20.92 -20.10 1.18
N LEU A 124 21.48 -19.40 0.18
CA LEU A 124 22.50 -19.98 -0.74
C LEU A 124 23.72 -20.50 0.02
N ARG A 125 24.07 -19.88 1.14
CA ARG A 125 25.20 -20.27 1.99
C ARG A 125 24.84 -21.27 3.09
N GLY A 126 23.55 -21.64 3.24
CA GLY A 126 23.09 -22.51 4.32
C GLY A 126 23.31 -21.92 5.72
N ILE A 127 23.36 -20.59 5.82
CA ILE A 127 23.64 -19.88 7.08
C ILE A 127 22.59 -20.18 8.16
N PRO A 128 21.28 -20.22 7.91
CA PRO A 128 20.28 -20.46 8.97
C PRO A 128 20.54 -21.76 9.72
N GLU A 129 20.70 -22.87 8.98
CA GLU A 129 20.97 -24.18 9.58
C GLU A 129 22.36 -24.23 10.25
N ALA A 130 23.39 -23.66 9.63
CA ALA A 130 24.72 -23.60 10.19
C ALA A 130 24.76 -22.78 11.49
N ASN A 131 24.06 -21.64 11.52
CA ASN A 131 23.93 -20.78 12.70
C ASN A 131 23.18 -21.51 13.82
N ALA A 132 22.04 -22.15 13.53
CA ALA A 132 21.29 -22.92 14.53
C ALA A 132 22.13 -24.05 15.13
N LYS A 133 22.88 -24.79 14.31
CA LYS A 133 23.82 -25.82 14.76
C LYS A 133 24.94 -25.27 15.65
N ALA A 134 25.57 -24.16 15.26
CA ALA A 134 26.64 -23.52 16.02
C ALA A 134 26.14 -23.07 17.42
N HIS A 135 24.94 -22.51 17.50
CA HIS A 135 24.31 -22.16 18.80
C HIS A 135 24.02 -23.38 19.68
N ARG A 136 23.84 -24.57 19.08
CA ARG A 136 23.72 -25.84 19.79
C ARG A 136 25.07 -26.52 20.07
N GLY A 137 26.20 -25.85 19.81
CA GLY A 137 27.54 -26.38 20.07
C GLY A 137 28.06 -27.34 19.00
N VAL A 138 27.41 -27.43 17.83
CA VAL A 138 27.82 -28.31 16.73
C VAL A 138 28.69 -27.54 15.76
N TRP A 139 29.97 -27.95 15.60
CA TRP A 139 30.89 -27.38 14.62
C TRP A 139 30.83 -28.18 13.33
N ASN A 140 30.15 -27.61 12.30
CA ASN A 140 29.96 -28.28 11.00
C ASN A 140 30.53 -27.41 9.85
N LYS A 141 31.82 -27.59 9.53
CA LYS A 141 32.48 -26.87 8.44
C LYS A 141 32.41 -27.71 7.15
N LEU A 142 31.40 -27.43 6.30
CA LEU A 142 31.19 -28.12 5.02
C LEU A 142 30.97 -27.10 3.90
N ALA A 143 31.50 -27.42 2.71
CA ALA A 143 31.23 -26.69 1.48
C ALA A 143 29.98 -27.24 0.74
N ALA A 144 29.61 -28.49 1.01
CA ALA A 144 28.44 -29.12 0.40
C ALA A 144 27.15 -28.35 0.73
N GLY A 145 26.34 -28.01 -0.28
CA GLY A 145 25.12 -27.25 -0.13
C GLY A 145 25.31 -25.73 0.04
N SER A 146 26.56 -25.23 -0.03
CA SER A 146 26.86 -23.79 0.01
C SER A 146 27.28 -23.29 -1.37
N TYR A 147 26.64 -22.23 -1.84
CA TYR A 147 26.82 -21.70 -3.19
C TYR A 147 27.07 -20.18 -3.19
N GLU A 148 27.76 -19.70 -4.24
CA GLU A 148 27.83 -18.27 -4.55
C GLU A 148 26.59 -17.85 -5.34
N ALA A 149 26.18 -16.57 -5.21
CA ALA A 149 25.09 -16.00 -5.98
C ALA A 149 25.44 -15.80 -7.46
N ARG A 150 26.72 -15.52 -7.76
CA ARG A 150 27.22 -15.31 -9.12
C ARG A 150 26.86 -16.50 -10.02
N GLY A 151 26.26 -16.19 -11.19
CA GLY A 151 25.87 -17.18 -12.18
C GLY A 151 24.60 -17.98 -11.83
N LYS A 152 24.01 -17.77 -10.65
CA LYS A 152 22.72 -18.38 -10.30
C LYS A 152 21.57 -17.65 -10.97
N LYS A 153 20.47 -18.38 -11.20
CA LYS A 153 19.24 -17.87 -11.82
C LYS A 153 18.25 -17.49 -10.73
N LEU A 154 17.87 -16.21 -10.71
CA LEU A 154 16.78 -15.71 -9.89
C LEU A 154 15.50 -15.62 -10.71
N GLY A 155 14.46 -16.34 -10.30
CA GLY A 155 13.12 -16.24 -10.86
C GLY A 155 12.26 -15.32 -10.00
N ILE A 156 11.70 -14.27 -10.59
CA ILE A 156 10.84 -13.29 -9.92
C ILE A 156 9.42 -13.48 -10.41
N ILE A 157 8.48 -13.74 -9.50
CA ILE A 157 7.05 -13.82 -9.80
C ILE A 157 6.40 -12.50 -9.37
N GLY A 158 5.96 -11.70 -10.37
CA GLY A 158 5.51 -10.31 -10.18
C GLY A 158 6.64 -9.30 -10.36
N TYR A 159 6.74 -8.72 -11.55
CA TYR A 159 7.79 -7.74 -11.92
C TYR A 159 7.27 -6.31 -11.79
N GLY A 160 6.64 -6.01 -10.63
CA GLY A 160 6.24 -4.68 -10.21
C GLY A 160 7.41 -3.90 -9.59
N HIS A 161 7.12 -2.90 -8.76
CA HIS A 161 8.15 -2.03 -8.14
C HIS A 161 9.20 -2.80 -7.35
N ILE A 162 8.78 -3.75 -6.50
CA ILE A 162 9.70 -4.54 -5.67
C ILE A 162 10.48 -5.54 -6.54
N GLY A 163 9.79 -6.29 -7.41
CA GLY A 163 10.42 -7.28 -8.29
C GLY A 163 11.46 -6.65 -9.22
N THR A 164 11.17 -5.47 -9.77
CA THR A 164 12.12 -4.70 -10.59
C THR A 164 13.35 -4.26 -9.78
N GLN A 165 13.14 -3.72 -8.58
CA GLN A 165 14.24 -3.29 -7.70
C GLN A 165 15.10 -4.48 -7.26
N LEU A 166 14.46 -5.63 -6.96
CA LEU A 166 15.15 -6.88 -6.64
C LEU A 166 16.01 -7.35 -7.82
N GLY A 167 15.46 -7.31 -9.04
CA GLY A 167 16.20 -7.69 -10.26
C GLY A 167 17.48 -6.88 -10.44
N ILE A 168 17.42 -5.55 -10.27
CA ILE A 168 18.58 -4.66 -10.34
C ILE A 168 19.64 -5.02 -9.30
N LEU A 169 19.23 -5.31 -8.05
CA LEU A 169 20.15 -5.70 -6.98
C LEU A 169 20.78 -7.06 -7.24
N ALA A 170 20.00 -8.03 -7.70
CA ALA A 170 20.50 -9.38 -8.02
C ALA A 170 21.51 -9.37 -9.19
N GLU A 171 21.24 -8.56 -10.22
CA GLU A 171 22.18 -8.37 -11.32
C GLU A 171 23.54 -7.85 -10.82
N SER A 172 23.55 -6.92 -9.87
CA SER A 172 24.81 -6.39 -9.30
C SER A 172 25.64 -7.46 -8.56
N LEU A 173 24.99 -8.55 -8.12
CA LEU A 173 25.65 -9.74 -7.55
C LEU A 173 26.09 -10.77 -8.61
N GLY A 174 25.88 -10.47 -9.89
CA GLY A 174 26.23 -11.36 -11.01
C GLY A 174 25.24 -12.51 -11.22
N MET A 175 23.99 -12.36 -10.76
CA MET A 175 22.92 -13.32 -11.02
C MET A 175 22.29 -13.07 -12.40
N HIS A 176 21.70 -14.13 -12.97
CA HIS A 176 20.82 -14.03 -14.15
C HIS A 176 19.39 -13.89 -13.68
N VAL A 177 18.70 -12.81 -14.09
CA VAL A 177 17.35 -12.50 -13.64
C VAL A 177 16.34 -12.92 -14.69
N TYR A 178 15.36 -13.71 -14.27
CA TYR A 178 14.17 -14.08 -15.06
C TYR A 178 12.92 -13.68 -14.30
N PHE A 179 11.88 -13.28 -15.02
CA PHE A 179 10.63 -12.94 -14.35
C PHE A 179 9.41 -13.41 -15.12
N TYR A 180 8.35 -13.67 -14.37
CA TYR A 180 7.00 -13.93 -14.86
C TYR A 180 6.05 -12.87 -14.32
N ASP A 181 5.25 -12.29 -15.18
CA ASP A 181 4.17 -11.36 -14.84
C ASP A 181 2.98 -11.62 -15.76
N ILE A 182 1.76 -11.34 -15.27
CA ILE A 182 0.53 -11.48 -16.08
C ILE A 182 0.44 -10.42 -17.18
N GLU A 183 1.20 -9.34 -17.05
CA GLU A 183 1.33 -8.28 -18.04
C GLU A 183 2.72 -8.30 -18.69
N SER A 184 2.80 -7.78 -19.92
CA SER A 184 4.10 -7.51 -20.52
C SER A 184 4.74 -6.33 -19.83
N LYS A 185 5.92 -6.55 -19.26
CA LYS A 185 6.69 -5.52 -18.54
C LYS A 185 7.98 -5.19 -19.29
N LEU A 186 8.45 -3.97 -19.16
CA LEU A 186 9.75 -3.57 -19.67
C LEU A 186 10.86 -4.22 -18.82
N PRO A 187 11.69 -5.11 -19.40
CA PRO A 187 12.80 -5.69 -18.66
C PRO A 187 13.89 -4.65 -18.41
N LEU A 188 14.42 -4.61 -17.18
CA LEU A 188 15.54 -3.74 -16.82
C LEU A 188 16.81 -4.57 -16.59
N GLY A 189 17.95 -4.01 -16.95
CA GLY A 189 19.24 -4.68 -16.82
C GLY A 189 19.29 -5.99 -17.63
N ASN A 190 19.75 -7.08 -17.01
CA ASN A 190 19.81 -8.40 -17.63
C ASN A 190 18.51 -9.23 -17.47
N ALA A 191 17.44 -8.64 -16.93
CA ALA A 191 16.19 -9.35 -16.69
C ALA A 191 15.50 -9.80 -17.99
N THR A 192 14.98 -11.02 -18.01
CA THR A 192 14.28 -11.60 -19.15
C THR A 192 12.90 -12.09 -18.72
N GLN A 193 11.84 -11.65 -19.42
CA GLN A 193 10.49 -12.14 -19.18
C GLN A 193 10.30 -13.52 -19.79
N VAL A 194 9.76 -14.47 -19.02
CA VAL A 194 9.35 -15.78 -19.52
C VAL A 194 7.84 -15.79 -19.74
N GLN A 195 7.38 -16.62 -20.69
CA GLN A 195 5.96 -16.67 -21.08
C GLN A 195 5.10 -17.50 -20.13
N HIS A 196 5.69 -18.54 -19.51
CA HIS A 196 4.97 -19.46 -18.65
C HIS A 196 5.63 -19.52 -17.27
N LEU A 197 4.79 -19.59 -16.23
CA LEU A 197 5.26 -19.75 -14.85
C LEU A 197 6.09 -21.04 -14.68
N SER A 198 5.67 -22.13 -15.32
CA SER A 198 6.38 -23.40 -15.30
C SER A 198 7.83 -23.30 -15.78
N ASP A 199 8.09 -22.47 -16.81
CA ASP A 199 9.44 -22.29 -17.32
C ASP A 199 10.34 -21.58 -16.28
N LEU A 200 9.78 -20.55 -15.60
CA LEU A 200 10.46 -19.86 -14.52
C LEU A 200 10.83 -20.83 -13.39
N LEU A 201 9.87 -21.65 -12.94
CA LEU A 201 10.03 -22.57 -11.83
C LEU A 201 11.10 -23.63 -12.13
N ASN A 202 11.05 -24.23 -13.32
CA ASN A 202 11.97 -25.28 -13.75
C ASN A 202 13.42 -24.82 -13.87
N MET A 203 13.65 -23.56 -14.20
CA MET A 203 15.01 -23.05 -14.49
C MET A 203 15.68 -22.33 -13.32
N SER A 204 14.91 -21.86 -12.34
CA SER A 204 15.41 -20.95 -11.31
C SER A 204 16.10 -21.68 -10.15
N ASP A 205 17.22 -21.17 -9.71
CA ASP A 205 17.90 -21.63 -8.48
C ASP A 205 17.26 -21.02 -7.23
N VAL A 206 16.71 -19.82 -7.36
CA VAL A 206 15.93 -19.11 -6.32
C VAL A 206 14.69 -18.55 -6.95
N VAL A 207 13.53 -18.73 -6.33
CA VAL A 207 12.24 -18.13 -6.72
C VAL A 207 11.80 -17.14 -5.64
N SER A 208 11.46 -15.91 -6.03
CA SER A 208 10.96 -14.86 -5.13
C SER A 208 9.61 -14.33 -5.59
N LEU A 209 8.69 -14.17 -4.63
CA LEU A 209 7.30 -13.79 -4.86
C LEU A 209 7.08 -12.32 -4.56
N HIS A 210 6.48 -11.58 -5.50
CA HIS A 210 6.18 -10.15 -5.39
C HIS A 210 4.81 -9.81 -6.01
N VAL A 211 3.82 -10.64 -5.73
CA VAL A 211 2.44 -10.51 -6.23
C VAL A 211 1.49 -10.00 -5.15
N PRO A 212 0.40 -9.30 -5.52
CA PRO A 212 -0.64 -8.89 -4.57
C PRO A 212 -1.46 -10.11 -4.12
N GLU A 213 -2.22 -9.95 -3.04
CA GLU A 213 -3.23 -10.92 -2.61
C GLU A 213 -4.54 -10.69 -3.37
N ASN A 214 -4.97 -11.70 -4.10
CA ASN A 214 -6.26 -11.75 -4.77
C ASN A 214 -6.67 -13.21 -5.06
N ALA A 215 -7.82 -13.41 -5.69
CA ALA A 215 -8.35 -14.75 -5.98
C ALA A 215 -7.43 -15.60 -6.89
N SER A 216 -6.66 -14.97 -7.80
CA SER A 216 -5.77 -15.69 -8.73
C SER A 216 -4.39 -16.00 -8.13
N THR A 217 -4.00 -15.32 -7.06
CA THR A 217 -2.69 -15.50 -6.40
C THR A 217 -2.80 -16.32 -5.11
N LYS A 218 -4.01 -16.57 -4.62
CA LYS A 218 -4.24 -17.43 -3.45
C LYS A 218 -3.78 -18.86 -3.73
N ASN A 219 -2.85 -19.36 -2.90
CA ASN A 219 -2.21 -20.69 -3.05
C ASN A 219 -1.61 -20.93 -4.44
N MET A 220 -1.17 -19.85 -5.14
CA MET A 220 -0.56 -20.01 -6.46
C MET A 220 0.76 -20.79 -6.43
N MET A 221 1.40 -20.89 -5.27
CA MET A 221 2.54 -21.79 -5.02
C MET A 221 2.04 -22.98 -4.20
N GLY A 222 1.30 -23.86 -4.86
CA GLY A 222 0.79 -25.11 -4.31
C GLY A 222 1.72 -26.29 -4.55
N ALA A 223 1.22 -27.49 -4.28
CA ALA A 223 2.02 -28.74 -4.40
C ALA A 223 2.55 -28.98 -5.83
N GLU A 224 1.78 -28.63 -6.86
CA GLU A 224 2.17 -28.78 -8.26
C GLU A 224 3.28 -27.80 -8.63
N GLU A 225 3.14 -26.52 -8.30
CA GLU A 225 4.12 -25.48 -8.59
C GLU A 225 5.43 -25.72 -7.83
N LEU A 226 5.32 -26.10 -6.55
CA LEU A 226 6.51 -26.45 -5.75
C LEU A 226 7.23 -27.67 -6.31
N ALA A 227 6.51 -28.65 -6.87
CA ALA A 227 7.11 -29.81 -7.52
C ALA A 227 7.79 -29.46 -8.86
N LEU A 228 7.33 -28.42 -9.56
CA LEU A 228 7.98 -27.91 -10.77
C LEU A 228 9.27 -27.12 -10.49
N MET A 229 9.46 -26.66 -9.26
CA MET A 229 10.71 -25.98 -8.90
C MET A 229 11.89 -26.93 -9.03
N LYS A 230 13.03 -26.37 -9.42
CA LYS A 230 14.28 -27.14 -9.59
C LYS A 230 14.66 -27.82 -8.26
N PRO A 231 15.00 -29.13 -8.27
CA PRO A 231 15.47 -29.80 -7.06
C PRO A 231 16.67 -29.09 -6.42
N GLY A 232 16.59 -28.82 -5.12
CA GLY A 232 17.61 -28.07 -4.39
C GLY A 232 17.51 -26.55 -4.53
N SER A 233 16.46 -26.04 -5.16
CA SER A 233 16.20 -24.58 -5.24
C SER A 233 15.62 -24.02 -3.94
N LEU A 234 15.50 -22.69 -3.90
CA LEU A 234 15.07 -21.90 -2.75
C LEU A 234 13.80 -21.12 -3.08
N LEU A 235 12.91 -20.98 -2.10
CA LEU A 235 11.70 -20.15 -2.21
C LEU A 235 11.75 -18.99 -1.21
N ILE A 236 11.43 -17.77 -1.68
CA ILE A 236 11.33 -16.58 -0.82
C ILE A 236 9.94 -15.96 -1.00
N ASN A 237 9.23 -15.74 0.11
CA ASN A 237 7.95 -15.06 0.14
C ASN A 237 7.98 -13.87 1.10
N ALA A 238 8.17 -12.68 0.57
CA ALA A 238 8.01 -11.41 1.24
C ALA A 238 6.84 -10.59 0.61
N ALA A 239 5.85 -11.30 0.03
CA ALA A 239 4.70 -10.68 -0.64
C ALA A 239 3.43 -10.72 0.24
N ARG A 240 2.70 -11.88 0.21
CA ARG A 240 1.49 -12.13 1.02
C ARG A 240 1.46 -13.58 1.48
N GLY A 241 0.99 -13.81 2.71
CA GLY A 241 1.01 -15.13 3.34
C GLY A 241 0.17 -16.17 2.62
N THR A 242 -0.95 -15.77 2.03
CA THR A 242 -1.89 -16.66 1.34
C THR A 242 -1.40 -17.11 -0.05
N VAL A 243 -0.28 -16.58 -0.55
CA VAL A 243 0.26 -16.93 -1.88
C VAL A 243 0.89 -18.32 -1.89
N VAL A 244 1.42 -18.78 -0.77
CA VAL A 244 2.08 -20.08 -0.62
C VAL A 244 1.19 -21.02 0.21
N ASP A 245 0.97 -22.23 -0.29
CA ASP A 245 0.40 -23.33 0.48
C ASP A 245 1.45 -23.84 1.48
N ILE A 246 1.32 -23.48 2.75
CA ILE A 246 2.30 -23.81 3.79
C ILE A 246 2.44 -25.33 4.01
N PRO A 247 1.35 -26.13 4.08
CA PRO A 247 1.44 -27.60 4.10
C PRO A 247 2.26 -28.16 2.94
N ALA A 248 2.01 -27.73 1.71
CA ALA A 248 2.74 -28.19 0.54
C ALA A 248 4.23 -27.79 0.59
N LEU A 249 4.53 -26.59 1.09
CA LEU A 249 5.91 -26.14 1.30
C LEU A 249 6.63 -27.02 2.34
N CYS A 250 5.99 -27.33 3.46
CA CYS A 250 6.52 -28.24 4.47
C CYS A 250 6.85 -29.63 3.88
N ASP A 251 5.98 -30.17 3.04
CA ASP A 251 6.22 -31.45 2.38
C ASP A 251 7.39 -31.39 1.40
N ALA A 252 7.53 -30.31 0.63
CA ALA A 252 8.67 -30.10 -0.28
C ALA A 252 10.01 -30.01 0.48
N LEU A 253 10.02 -29.33 1.64
CA LEU A 253 11.18 -29.22 2.53
C LEU A 253 11.53 -30.58 3.19
N LYS A 254 10.54 -31.32 3.71
CA LYS A 254 10.73 -32.65 4.33
C LYS A 254 11.32 -33.65 3.32
N ARG A 255 10.86 -33.63 2.09
CA ARG A 255 11.38 -34.47 1.01
C ARG A 255 12.74 -33.99 0.46
N LYS A 256 13.26 -32.85 0.96
CA LYS A 256 14.48 -32.19 0.48
C LYS A 256 14.42 -31.85 -1.02
N HIS A 257 13.22 -31.66 -1.55
CA HIS A 257 13.04 -31.16 -2.91
C HIS A 257 13.48 -29.70 -2.99
N LEU A 258 13.09 -28.87 -2.00
CA LEU A 258 13.62 -27.54 -1.78
C LEU A 258 14.74 -27.58 -0.74
N ALA A 259 15.83 -26.83 -0.97
CA ALA A 259 16.96 -26.73 -0.06
C ALA A 259 16.67 -25.82 1.15
N GLY A 260 15.72 -24.90 1.02
CA GLY A 260 15.31 -23.98 2.08
C GLY A 260 14.30 -22.96 1.59
N ALA A 261 13.80 -22.15 2.52
CA ALA A 261 12.88 -21.07 2.22
C ALA A 261 13.11 -19.86 3.14
N ALA A 262 12.65 -18.68 2.71
CA ALA A 262 12.48 -17.51 3.58
C ALA A 262 11.03 -17.02 3.48
N ILE A 263 10.38 -16.87 4.63
CA ILE A 263 8.97 -16.52 4.73
C ILE A 263 8.84 -15.35 5.70
N ASP A 264 8.49 -14.19 5.16
CA ASP A 264 8.26 -12.96 5.93
C ASP A 264 6.78 -12.74 6.24
N VAL A 265 5.88 -13.44 5.54
CA VAL A 265 4.42 -13.25 5.61
C VAL A 265 3.69 -14.57 5.77
N PHE A 266 2.59 -14.58 6.56
CA PHE A 266 1.89 -15.80 6.93
C PHE A 266 0.38 -15.70 6.65
N PRO A 267 -0.32 -16.81 6.37
CA PRO A 267 -1.77 -16.81 6.19
C PRO A 267 -2.53 -16.31 7.42
N THR A 268 -1.96 -16.54 8.60
CA THR A 268 -2.47 -16.03 9.89
C THR A 268 -1.30 -15.42 10.64
N GLU A 269 -1.39 -14.13 10.92
CA GLU A 269 -0.37 -13.37 11.64
C GLU A 269 -0.89 -12.95 13.02
N PRO A 270 -0.04 -12.92 14.06
CA PRO A 270 -0.40 -12.41 15.38
C PRO A 270 -0.90 -10.96 15.31
N ALA A 271 -1.96 -10.63 16.05
CA ALA A 271 -2.50 -9.28 16.08
C ALA A 271 -1.57 -8.30 16.83
N THR A 272 -0.83 -8.80 17.83
CA THR A 272 0.11 -8.00 18.62
C THR A 272 1.46 -8.71 18.78
N ASN A 273 2.51 -7.95 19.12
CA ASN A 273 3.85 -8.50 19.36
C ASN A 273 3.92 -9.42 20.62
N SER A 274 2.91 -9.42 21.45
CA SER A 274 2.81 -10.28 22.65
C SER A 274 2.05 -11.58 22.39
N ASP A 275 1.37 -11.70 21.26
CA ASP A 275 0.64 -12.92 20.91
C ASP A 275 1.61 -14.03 20.46
N PRO A 276 1.33 -15.29 20.78
CA PRO A 276 2.18 -16.39 20.36
C PRO A 276 2.14 -16.56 18.83
N PHE A 277 3.30 -16.77 18.24
CA PHE A 277 3.43 -17.15 16.85
C PHE A 277 3.62 -18.67 16.75
N THR A 278 2.83 -19.32 15.91
CA THR A 278 2.92 -20.75 15.62
C THR A 278 2.85 -21.00 14.12
N SER A 279 3.78 -21.79 13.61
CA SER A 279 3.78 -22.23 12.21
C SER A 279 4.45 -23.59 12.11
N PRO A 280 3.98 -24.50 11.25
CA PRO A 280 4.68 -25.77 11.01
C PRO A 280 6.08 -25.55 10.41
N LEU A 281 6.37 -24.37 9.86
CA LEU A 281 7.70 -24.00 9.37
C LEU A 281 8.73 -23.83 10.48
N CYS A 282 8.32 -23.65 11.75
CA CYS A 282 9.25 -23.51 12.90
C CYS A 282 10.08 -24.78 13.14
N GLU A 283 9.71 -25.92 12.56
CA GLU A 283 10.46 -27.18 12.71
C GLU A 283 11.72 -27.25 11.82
N PHE A 284 11.90 -26.31 10.88
CA PHE A 284 12.94 -26.36 9.86
C PHE A 284 14.08 -25.38 10.13
N ASP A 285 15.27 -25.86 10.49
CA ASP A 285 16.48 -25.03 10.65
C ASP A 285 16.98 -24.38 9.36
N ASN A 286 16.58 -24.90 8.18
CA ASN A 286 16.90 -24.36 6.86
C ASN A 286 15.87 -23.38 6.32
N VAL A 287 14.98 -22.89 7.16
CA VAL A 287 13.99 -21.86 6.84
C VAL A 287 14.26 -20.59 7.65
N ILE A 288 14.23 -19.44 6.98
CA ILE A 288 14.23 -18.12 7.62
C ILE A 288 12.77 -17.71 7.83
N LEU A 289 12.41 -17.37 9.06
CA LEU A 289 11.10 -16.83 9.42
C LEU A 289 11.30 -15.42 9.98
N THR A 290 10.62 -14.45 9.36
CA THR A 290 10.63 -13.06 9.84
C THR A 290 9.19 -12.58 10.06
N PRO A 291 8.94 -11.73 11.08
CA PRO A 291 7.59 -11.37 11.49
C PRO A 291 7.05 -10.17 10.68
N HIS A 292 6.90 -10.35 9.35
CA HIS A 292 6.37 -9.35 8.41
C HIS A 292 7.12 -8.02 8.49
N ILE A 293 8.45 -8.08 8.39
CA ILE A 293 9.33 -6.93 8.56
C ILE A 293 9.90 -6.36 7.25
N GLY A 294 9.53 -6.92 6.10
CA GLY A 294 10.06 -6.49 4.80
C GLY A 294 10.00 -4.98 4.58
N GLY A 295 8.91 -4.34 5.02
CA GLY A 295 8.75 -2.88 4.98
C GLY A 295 9.10 -2.14 6.27
N SER A 296 9.68 -2.80 7.28
CA SER A 296 9.84 -2.24 8.63
C SER A 296 11.26 -1.69 8.87
N THR A 297 11.76 -0.83 7.98
CA THR A 297 12.98 -0.07 8.19
C THR A 297 12.68 1.37 8.60
N GLN A 298 13.66 2.05 9.22
CA GLN A 298 13.53 3.46 9.63
C GLN A 298 13.24 4.34 8.41
N GLU A 299 13.96 4.14 7.33
CA GLU A 299 13.83 4.87 6.07
C GLU A 299 12.45 4.65 5.42
N ALA A 300 11.96 3.41 5.42
CA ALA A 300 10.62 3.11 4.90
C ALA A 300 9.54 3.81 5.73
N GLN A 301 9.63 3.79 7.07
CA GLN A 301 8.65 4.46 7.93
C GLN A 301 8.67 5.98 7.74
N GLU A 302 9.87 6.58 7.56
CA GLU A 302 10.01 8.00 7.24
C GLU A 302 9.36 8.32 5.89
N ASN A 303 9.70 7.57 4.84
CA ASN A 303 9.18 7.77 3.48
C ASN A 303 7.66 7.57 3.41
N ILE A 304 7.13 6.53 4.07
CA ILE A 304 5.68 6.31 4.21
C ILE A 304 5.02 7.52 4.89
N GLY A 305 5.64 8.01 5.97
CA GLY A 305 5.17 9.18 6.69
C GLY A 305 5.05 10.41 5.80
N LEU A 306 6.10 10.71 5.04
CA LEU A 306 6.15 11.85 4.12
C LEU A 306 5.17 11.70 2.96
N GLU A 307 5.09 10.51 2.36
CA GLU A 307 4.21 10.24 1.22
C GLU A 307 2.74 10.43 1.57
N VAL A 308 2.26 9.78 2.65
CA VAL A 308 0.84 9.85 3.04
C VAL A 308 0.48 11.25 3.55
N ALA A 309 1.32 11.88 4.38
CA ALA A 309 1.10 13.25 4.84
C ALA A 309 1.03 14.24 3.67
N GLY A 310 1.90 14.08 2.68
CA GLY A 310 1.90 14.89 1.46
C GLY A 310 0.62 14.72 0.63
N LYS A 311 0.10 13.47 0.49
CA LYS A 311 -1.17 13.20 -0.20
C LYS A 311 -2.36 13.82 0.52
N LEU A 312 -2.44 13.67 1.86
CA LEU A 312 -3.50 14.27 2.66
C LEU A 312 -3.48 15.81 2.57
N SER A 313 -2.30 16.43 2.69
CA SER A 313 -2.13 17.87 2.54
C SER A 313 -2.55 18.34 1.16
N LYS A 314 -2.12 17.64 0.10
CA LYS A 314 -2.45 17.98 -1.28
C LYS A 314 -3.96 17.85 -1.55
N TYR A 315 -4.62 16.83 -1.02
CA TYR A 315 -6.07 16.71 -1.11
C TYR A 315 -6.79 17.82 -0.33
N SER A 316 -6.29 18.17 0.85
CA SER A 316 -6.83 19.30 1.63
C SER A 316 -6.71 20.62 0.87
N ASP A 317 -5.54 20.90 0.29
CA ASP A 317 -5.20 22.18 -0.31
C ASP A 317 -5.80 22.37 -1.71
N ASN A 318 -5.85 21.33 -2.54
CA ASN A 318 -6.28 21.46 -3.92
C ASN A 318 -7.27 20.40 -4.43
N GLY A 319 -7.65 19.42 -3.60
CA GLY A 319 -8.59 18.37 -3.99
C GLY A 319 -7.99 17.23 -4.83
N SER A 320 -6.66 17.14 -4.98
CA SER A 320 -6.02 16.08 -5.79
C SER A 320 -6.24 14.70 -5.17
N THR A 321 -6.75 13.76 -5.94
CA THR A 321 -6.98 12.36 -5.54
C THR A 321 -5.95 11.39 -6.13
N LEU A 322 -4.78 11.91 -6.51
CA LEU A 322 -3.69 11.11 -7.07
C LEU A 322 -3.34 9.95 -6.14
N SER A 323 -3.39 8.73 -6.67
CA SER A 323 -3.20 7.46 -5.97
C SER A 323 -4.15 7.19 -4.79
N ALA A 324 -5.35 7.78 -4.78
CA ALA A 324 -6.42 7.35 -3.89
C ALA A 324 -6.94 5.96 -4.32
N VAL A 325 -7.09 5.04 -3.34
CA VAL A 325 -7.39 3.63 -3.66
C VAL A 325 -8.87 3.35 -3.94
N ASN A 326 -9.77 4.24 -3.52
CA ASN A 326 -11.22 4.08 -3.63
C ASN A 326 -11.91 5.20 -4.40
N PHE A 327 -11.15 6.07 -5.05
CA PHE A 327 -11.66 7.24 -5.79
C PHE A 327 -11.15 7.29 -7.22
N PRO A 328 -11.88 7.95 -8.15
CA PRO A 328 -11.33 8.36 -9.43
C PRO A 328 -10.08 9.23 -9.21
N GLU A 329 -9.02 8.95 -9.96
CA GLU A 329 -7.74 9.62 -9.79
C GLU A 329 -7.69 10.92 -10.59
N VAL A 330 -7.48 12.04 -9.91
CA VAL A 330 -7.31 13.37 -10.52
C VAL A 330 -6.07 14.04 -9.93
N SER A 331 -5.13 14.39 -10.78
CA SER A 331 -3.99 15.25 -10.44
C SER A 331 -4.29 16.69 -10.80
N LEU A 332 -4.27 17.58 -9.83
CA LEU A 332 -4.69 18.97 -9.99
C LEU A 332 -3.52 19.93 -9.80
N PRO A 333 -3.43 20.99 -10.63
CA PRO A 333 -2.50 22.09 -10.39
C PRO A 333 -2.92 22.91 -9.17
N LEU A 334 -2.02 23.78 -8.71
CA LEU A 334 -2.40 24.85 -7.80
C LEU A 334 -3.41 25.77 -8.52
N HIS A 335 -4.37 26.28 -7.77
CA HIS A 335 -5.38 27.20 -8.30
C HIS A 335 -5.19 28.60 -7.72
N GLY A 336 -5.51 29.60 -8.52
CA GLY A 336 -5.43 31.01 -8.09
C GLY A 336 -6.79 31.64 -7.79
N GLY A 337 -7.88 30.88 -7.95
CA GLY A 337 -9.26 31.30 -7.73
C GLY A 337 -9.97 30.37 -6.75
N ARG A 338 -11.30 30.37 -6.80
CA ARG A 338 -12.12 29.49 -5.99
C ARG A 338 -12.32 28.16 -6.70
N ARG A 339 -12.14 27.06 -5.95
CA ARG A 339 -12.26 25.69 -6.47
C ARG A 339 -13.41 24.96 -5.79
N LEU A 340 -14.33 24.44 -6.58
CA LEU A 340 -15.41 23.59 -6.12
C LEU A 340 -15.11 22.13 -6.43
N LEU A 341 -15.28 21.28 -5.43
CA LEU A 341 -15.15 19.83 -5.52
C LEU A 341 -16.54 19.22 -5.42
N HIS A 342 -16.91 18.35 -6.35
CA HIS A 342 -18.21 17.68 -6.36
C HIS A 342 -18.02 16.17 -6.58
N ILE A 343 -18.47 15.41 -5.61
CA ILE A 343 -18.48 13.95 -5.62
C ILE A 343 -19.92 13.50 -5.78
N HIS A 344 -20.19 12.64 -6.76
CA HIS A 344 -21.55 12.23 -7.10
C HIS A 344 -21.62 10.78 -7.56
N GLU A 345 -22.81 10.18 -7.48
CA GLU A 345 -23.08 8.89 -8.12
C GLU A 345 -22.84 9.02 -9.64
N ASN A 346 -22.19 8.04 -10.26
CA ASN A 346 -21.94 8.04 -11.69
C ASN A 346 -23.26 7.76 -12.45
N ARG A 347 -23.99 8.84 -12.77
CA ARG A 347 -25.29 8.79 -13.43
C ARG A 347 -25.41 9.90 -14.51
N PRO A 348 -26.16 9.65 -15.58
CA PRO A 348 -26.38 10.65 -16.62
C PRO A 348 -27.02 11.93 -16.07
N GLY A 349 -26.63 13.08 -16.64
CA GLY A 349 -27.25 14.38 -16.35
C GLY A 349 -26.61 15.18 -15.22
N VAL A 350 -25.81 14.58 -14.33
CA VAL A 350 -25.19 15.30 -13.20
C VAL A 350 -24.27 16.42 -13.68
N LEU A 351 -23.39 16.15 -14.65
CA LEU A 351 -22.50 17.17 -15.19
C LEU A 351 -23.24 18.31 -15.87
N THR A 352 -24.34 18.01 -16.57
CA THR A 352 -25.21 19.03 -17.17
C THR A 352 -25.81 19.92 -16.10
N ALA A 353 -26.35 19.34 -15.01
CA ALA A 353 -26.91 20.08 -13.89
C ALA A 353 -25.88 20.98 -13.21
N ILE A 354 -24.64 20.47 -13.02
CA ILE A 354 -23.53 21.27 -12.46
C ILE A 354 -23.22 22.47 -13.36
N ASN A 355 -23.04 22.28 -14.67
CA ASN A 355 -22.70 23.36 -15.59
C ASN A 355 -23.84 24.39 -15.73
N GLN A 356 -25.09 23.95 -15.61
CA GLN A 356 -26.25 24.82 -15.63
C GLN A 356 -26.24 25.83 -14.48
N ILE A 357 -25.83 25.43 -13.27
CA ILE A 357 -25.71 26.31 -12.11
C ILE A 357 -24.82 27.51 -12.41
N PHE A 358 -23.68 27.30 -13.03
CA PHE A 358 -22.74 28.38 -13.37
C PHE A 358 -23.26 29.25 -14.50
N ALA A 359 -23.90 28.64 -15.50
CA ALA A 359 -24.53 29.38 -16.61
C ALA A 359 -25.66 30.31 -16.11
N GLU A 360 -26.52 29.82 -15.22
CA GLU A 360 -27.63 30.61 -14.64
C GLU A 360 -27.15 31.73 -13.72
N GLN A 361 -26.01 31.55 -13.06
CA GLN A 361 -25.38 32.58 -12.21
C GLN A 361 -24.45 33.53 -12.98
N GLY A 362 -24.26 33.32 -14.30
CA GLY A 362 -23.36 34.12 -15.11
C GLY A 362 -21.89 33.97 -14.73
N VAL A 363 -21.50 32.83 -14.15
CA VAL A 363 -20.13 32.56 -13.67
C VAL A 363 -19.34 31.85 -14.76
N ASN A 364 -18.15 32.38 -15.05
CA ASN A 364 -17.22 31.71 -15.97
C ASN A 364 -16.46 30.57 -15.27
N ILE A 365 -16.41 29.41 -15.93
CA ILE A 365 -15.60 28.26 -15.51
C ILE A 365 -14.21 28.42 -16.14
N ALA A 366 -13.20 28.64 -15.29
CA ALA A 366 -11.80 28.79 -15.71
C ALA A 366 -11.16 27.43 -16.05
N ALA A 367 -11.49 26.39 -15.27
CA ALA A 367 -11.06 25.02 -15.55
C ALA A 367 -12.07 24.02 -14.99
N GLN A 368 -12.17 22.86 -15.63
CA GLN A 368 -13.02 21.76 -15.19
C GLN A 368 -12.31 20.42 -15.40
N TYR A 369 -12.25 19.61 -14.36
CA TYR A 369 -11.66 18.28 -14.36
C TYR A 369 -12.74 17.27 -13.97
N LEU A 370 -12.88 16.20 -14.73
CA LEU A 370 -13.82 15.12 -14.47
C LEU A 370 -13.10 13.79 -14.61
N GLN A 371 -13.22 12.95 -13.60
CA GLN A 371 -12.93 11.53 -13.69
C GLN A 371 -14.08 10.72 -13.09
N THR A 372 -14.34 9.55 -13.68
CA THR A 372 -15.40 8.65 -13.22
C THR A 372 -14.88 7.22 -13.13
N ASN A 373 -15.46 6.46 -12.23
CA ASN A 373 -15.38 5.00 -12.21
C ASN A 373 -16.83 4.44 -12.33
N SER A 374 -16.99 3.14 -12.17
CA SER A 374 -18.31 2.49 -12.29
C SER A 374 -19.35 2.97 -11.26
N GLN A 375 -18.92 3.54 -10.13
CA GLN A 375 -19.78 3.91 -9.01
C GLN A 375 -19.96 5.42 -8.85
N MET A 376 -18.91 6.20 -9.04
CA MET A 376 -18.90 7.63 -8.76
C MET A 376 -18.20 8.47 -9.82
N GLY A 377 -18.57 9.75 -9.86
CA GLY A 377 -17.85 10.81 -10.56
C GLY A 377 -17.25 11.80 -9.58
N TYR A 378 -16.08 12.30 -9.91
CA TYR A 378 -15.40 13.38 -9.21
C TYR A 378 -15.15 14.53 -10.17
N VAL A 379 -15.80 15.67 -9.89
CA VAL A 379 -15.68 16.90 -10.68
C VAL A 379 -14.99 17.97 -9.84
N VAL A 380 -14.01 18.62 -10.44
CA VAL A 380 -13.33 19.78 -9.85
C VAL A 380 -13.48 20.95 -10.80
N ILE A 381 -13.93 22.09 -10.29
CA ILE A 381 -14.24 23.26 -11.08
C ILE A 381 -13.56 24.47 -10.48
N ASP A 382 -12.75 25.14 -11.28
CA ASP A 382 -12.14 26.43 -10.93
C ASP A 382 -12.99 27.55 -11.53
N ILE A 383 -13.37 28.51 -10.70
CA ILE A 383 -14.21 29.64 -11.08
C ILE A 383 -13.56 30.97 -10.71
N GLU A 384 -13.83 31.97 -11.51
CA GLU A 384 -13.51 33.37 -11.24
C GLU A 384 -14.78 34.07 -10.72
N ALA A 385 -14.98 34.03 -9.42
CA ALA A 385 -16.17 34.60 -8.78
C ALA A 385 -15.87 35.09 -7.36
N ASP A 386 -16.71 35.98 -6.85
CA ASP A 386 -16.69 36.42 -5.47
C ASP A 386 -17.15 35.29 -4.52
N GLU A 387 -16.86 35.44 -3.23
CA GLU A 387 -17.17 34.47 -2.19
C GLU A 387 -18.66 34.13 -2.14
N ASP A 388 -19.51 35.13 -2.15
CA ASP A 388 -20.98 34.95 -2.07
C ASP A 388 -21.54 34.15 -3.25
N VAL A 389 -20.98 34.34 -4.44
CA VAL A 389 -21.37 33.60 -5.65
C VAL A 389 -20.89 32.16 -5.59
N ALA A 390 -19.66 31.94 -5.14
CA ALA A 390 -19.10 30.58 -4.97
C ALA A 390 -19.87 29.79 -3.89
N GLU A 391 -20.26 30.43 -2.79
CA GLU A 391 -21.09 29.82 -1.74
C GLU A 391 -22.49 29.45 -2.28
N LYS A 392 -23.15 30.33 -3.05
CA LYS A 392 -24.42 30.03 -3.68
C LYS A 392 -24.32 28.85 -4.65
N ALA A 393 -23.27 28.83 -5.47
CA ALA A 393 -22.98 27.71 -6.38
C ALA A 393 -22.80 26.41 -5.58
N LEU A 394 -22.02 26.43 -4.48
CA LEU A 394 -21.85 25.28 -3.60
C LEU A 394 -23.18 24.75 -3.05
N GLN A 395 -24.08 25.63 -2.58
CA GLN A 395 -25.38 25.21 -2.05
C GLN A 395 -26.25 24.60 -3.16
N SER A 396 -26.24 25.19 -4.35
CA SER A 396 -26.96 24.63 -5.52
C SER A 396 -26.39 23.28 -5.94
N MET A 397 -25.07 23.10 -5.93
CA MET A 397 -24.40 21.82 -6.23
C MET A 397 -24.76 20.74 -5.19
N LYS A 398 -24.86 21.08 -3.92
CA LYS A 398 -25.31 20.15 -2.86
C LYS A 398 -26.73 19.64 -3.07
N ALA A 399 -27.59 20.43 -3.70
CA ALA A 399 -28.99 20.08 -3.99
C ALA A 399 -29.17 19.18 -5.23
N ILE A 400 -28.14 18.98 -6.03
CA ILE A 400 -28.22 18.10 -7.22
C ILE A 400 -28.47 16.65 -6.76
N GLN A 401 -29.45 16.00 -7.38
CA GLN A 401 -29.75 14.60 -7.10
C GLN A 401 -28.57 13.69 -7.45
N GLY A 402 -28.15 12.85 -6.51
CA GLY A 402 -26.98 11.98 -6.64
C GLY A 402 -25.68 12.61 -6.14
N THR A 403 -25.74 13.82 -5.58
CA THR A 403 -24.58 14.42 -4.89
C THR A 403 -24.26 13.62 -3.63
N ILE A 404 -23.03 13.14 -3.53
CA ILE A 404 -22.50 12.49 -2.33
C ILE A 404 -21.89 13.55 -1.41
N ARG A 405 -21.05 14.43 -1.97
CA ARG A 405 -20.38 15.50 -1.22
C ARG A 405 -19.98 16.65 -2.15
N ALA A 406 -20.08 17.88 -1.66
CA ALA A 406 -19.51 19.05 -2.33
C ALA A 406 -18.72 19.89 -1.32
N ARG A 407 -17.59 20.47 -1.77
CA ARG A 407 -16.68 21.31 -0.97
C ARG A 407 -16.25 22.52 -1.78
N LEU A 408 -15.96 23.61 -1.10
CA LEU A 408 -15.34 24.81 -1.67
C LEU A 408 -13.94 24.96 -1.09
N LEU A 409 -12.94 25.18 -1.92
CA LEU A 409 -11.57 25.53 -1.56
C LEU A 409 -11.29 26.96 -2.03
N TYR A 410 -10.44 27.69 -1.29
CA TYR A 410 -10.07 29.10 -1.54
C TYR A 410 -8.59 29.22 -1.87
#